data_a3b3f4e5da59a976d9b1cf23321dd8d1
#
_entry.id   a3b3f4e5da59a976d9b1cf23321dd8d1
#
_cell.length_a   1.000
_cell.length_b   1.000
_cell.length_c   1.000
_cell.angle_alpha   90.00
_cell.angle_beta   90.00
_cell.angle_gamma   90.00
#
_symmetry.space_group_name_H-M   'P 1'
#
loop_
_entity.id
_entity.type
_entity.pdbx_description
1 polymer ?
#
loop_
_entity_poly.entity_id
_entity_poly.type
_entity_poly.pdbx_seq_one_letter_code
_entity_poly.pdbx_strand_id
1 'polypeptide(L)'
;MNRLLLLAVLSLVSSPVLRSADPVLKADFASEGLPEGWKGMKGEWKVVDGALVGSELAADQHAAVFNIPDPHVNSTLKMKVRLDGAKGFHLSYNHAKGHLFRVAITGGQATLSMDKDKKDPASKAETLAKETLALKPGEWVEISCTVEGTKVKVSVGDAVLEGTHPNLAKEKTGYRFVVQGQSVAFDEVAFVSGR
;
A
#
# COMPACT_ATOMS: atom_id res chain seq x y z
N MET A 1 11.74 21.04 -68.58
CA MET A 1 12.33 20.21 -67.53
C MET A 1 11.94 20.80 -66.19
N ASN A 2 10.80 20.31 -65.60
CA ASN A 2 10.29 20.78 -64.29
C ASN A 2 10.84 19.85 -63.22
N ARG A 3 11.61 20.40 -62.27
CA ARG A 3 12.05 19.71 -61.06
C ARG A 3 11.01 20.00 -59.93
N LEU A 4 10.28 18.97 -59.53
CA LEU A 4 9.44 18.98 -58.37
C LEU A 4 10.33 18.84 -57.12
N LEU A 5 10.35 19.83 -56.23
CA LEU A 5 10.92 19.72 -54.89
C LEU A 5 9.86 19.09 -53.96
N LEU A 6 10.16 17.93 -53.43
CA LEU A 6 9.38 17.29 -52.39
C LEU A 6 9.87 17.83 -51.03
N LEU A 7 9.06 18.64 -50.33
CA LEU A 7 9.30 19.00 -48.93
C LEU A 7 8.79 17.88 -48.01
N ALA A 8 9.71 17.20 -47.34
CA ALA A 8 9.35 16.27 -46.26
C ALA A 8 9.10 17.07 -44.98
N VAL A 9 7.88 17.06 -44.50
CA VAL A 9 7.50 17.62 -43.17
C VAL A 9 7.78 16.54 -42.13
N LEU A 10 8.81 16.75 -41.31
CA LEU A 10 9.17 15.89 -40.21
C LEU A 10 8.30 16.31 -38.99
N SER A 11 7.23 15.56 -38.69
CA SER A 11 6.40 15.76 -37.51
C SER A 11 7.13 15.24 -36.28
N LEU A 12 7.64 16.12 -35.43
CA LEU A 12 8.11 15.75 -34.09
C LEU A 12 6.92 15.36 -33.22
N VAL A 13 6.76 14.08 -32.99
CA VAL A 13 5.84 13.57 -31.96
C VAL A 13 6.56 13.71 -30.62
N SER A 14 6.27 14.76 -29.86
CA SER A 14 6.71 14.88 -28.48
C SER A 14 5.90 13.94 -27.61
N SER A 15 6.51 12.84 -27.18
CA SER A 15 5.94 11.97 -26.14
C SER A 15 5.84 12.77 -24.83
N PRO A 16 4.68 12.76 -24.13
CA PRO A 16 4.60 13.37 -22.82
C PRO A 16 5.51 12.59 -21.87
N VAL A 17 6.52 13.25 -21.33
CA VAL A 17 7.31 12.76 -20.21
C VAL A 17 6.36 12.74 -19.03
N LEU A 18 5.92 11.57 -18.59
CA LEU A 18 5.23 11.36 -17.31
C LEU A 18 6.19 11.81 -16.21
N ARG A 19 5.96 13.03 -15.73
CA ARG A 19 6.66 13.55 -14.56
C ARG A 19 6.22 12.70 -13.38
N SER A 20 7.14 11.95 -12.80
CA SER A 20 6.92 11.27 -11.51
C SER A 20 6.45 12.32 -10.52
N ALA A 21 5.22 12.22 -10.05
CA ALA A 21 4.74 13.12 -8.99
C ALA A 21 5.57 12.85 -7.74
N ASP A 22 6.09 13.91 -7.11
CA ASP A 22 6.80 13.79 -5.85
C ASP A 22 5.86 13.19 -4.78
N PRO A 23 6.37 12.36 -3.86
CA PRO A 23 5.55 11.80 -2.79
C PRO A 23 4.91 12.92 -2.00
N VAL A 24 3.58 12.88 -1.88
CA VAL A 24 2.78 13.87 -1.13
C VAL A 24 3.07 13.76 0.36
N LEU A 25 3.44 12.57 0.82
CA LEU A 25 3.77 12.27 2.20
C LEU A 25 4.89 11.23 2.26
N LYS A 26 5.92 11.50 3.08
CA LYS A 26 7.03 10.58 3.32
C LYS A 26 7.35 10.56 4.82
N ALA A 27 7.58 9.37 5.37
CA ALA A 27 8.08 9.17 6.72
C ALA A 27 9.24 8.17 6.71
N ASP A 28 10.39 8.61 7.16
CA ASP A 28 11.60 7.81 7.36
C ASP A 28 11.83 7.48 8.85
N PHE A 29 10.95 8.01 9.71
CA PHE A 29 10.98 7.86 11.18
C PHE A 29 12.33 8.22 11.85
N ALA A 30 13.25 8.81 11.11
CA ALA A 30 14.56 9.23 11.63
C ALA A 30 14.47 10.50 12.51
N SER A 31 13.42 11.31 12.30
CA SER A 31 13.11 12.49 13.10
C SER A 31 12.15 12.15 14.24
N GLU A 32 12.17 12.95 15.30
CA GLU A 32 11.22 12.79 16.41
C GLU A 32 9.79 13.06 15.95
N GLY A 33 8.91 12.08 16.23
CA GLY A 33 7.48 12.22 16.05
C GLY A 33 6.92 11.57 14.78
N LEU A 34 5.61 11.34 14.82
CA LEU A 34 4.83 10.82 13.69
C LEU A 34 4.27 12.00 12.89
N PRO A 35 4.08 11.84 11.57
CA PRO A 35 3.35 12.81 10.77
C PRO A 35 1.96 13.10 11.36
N GLU A 36 1.43 14.30 11.12
CA GLU A 36 0.14 14.73 11.64
C GLU A 36 -0.98 13.75 11.24
N GLY A 37 -1.80 13.40 12.22
CA GLY A 37 -2.92 12.46 12.05
C GLY A 37 -2.55 10.98 12.06
N TRP A 38 -1.26 10.64 11.99
CA TRP A 38 -0.80 9.25 12.11
C TRP A 38 -0.86 8.79 13.55
N LYS A 39 -1.49 7.63 13.80
CA LYS A 39 -1.61 7.16 15.19
C LYS A 39 -1.87 5.67 15.32
N GLY A 40 -1.34 5.09 16.40
CA GLY A 40 -1.75 3.79 16.90
C GLY A 40 -3.19 3.84 17.45
N MET A 41 -4.02 2.88 17.07
CA MET A 41 -5.41 2.74 17.50
C MET A 41 -5.58 1.56 18.46
N LYS A 42 -4.81 0.50 18.24
CA LYS A 42 -4.74 -0.74 19.01
C LYS A 42 -3.30 -1.26 18.99
N GLY A 43 -2.93 -2.02 20.00
CA GLY A 43 -1.59 -2.54 20.15
C GLY A 43 -0.58 -1.47 20.61
N GLU A 44 0.68 -1.82 20.62
CA GLU A 44 1.78 -0.92 20.92
C GLU A 44 2.45 -0.47 19.65
N TRP A 45 2.72 0.85 19.53
CA TRP A 45 3.40 1.46 18.39
C TRP A 45 4.48 2.41 18.89
N LYS A 46 5.71 2.21 18.43
CA LYS A 46 6.88 2.98 18.82
C LYS A 46 7.78 3.24 17.61
N VAL A 47 8.51 4.33 17.63
CA VAL A 47 9.65 4.51 16.74
C VAL A 47 10.89 3.98 17.45
N VAL A 48 11.56 3.01 16.84
CA VAL A 48 12.76 2.35 17.35
C VAL A 48 13.79 2.29 16.23
N ASP A 49 14.97 2.83 16.45
CA ASP A 49 16.09 2.86 15.50
C ASP A 49 15.68 3.36 14.10
N GLY A 50 14.86 4.41 14.06
CA GLY A 50 14.40 5.01 12.81
C GLY A 50 13.28 4.26 12.08
N ALA A 51 12.67 3.24 12.70
CA ALA A 51 11.56 2.50 12.14
C ALA A 51 10.31 2.57 13.02
N LEU A 52 9.11 2.59 12.42
CA LEU A 52 7.86 2.43 13.14
C LEU A 52 7.62 0.96 13.44
N VAL A 53 7.61 0.58 14.70
CA VAL A 53 7.41 -0.81 15.15
C VAL A 53 6.05 -0.97 15.77
N GLY A 54 5.29 -1.97 15.28
CA GLY A 54 3.97 -2.33 15.79
C GLY A 54 3.92 -3.75 16.36
N SER A 55 3.23 -3.93 17.50
CA SER A 55 3.04 -5.22 18.16
C SER A 55 1.65 -5.35 18.75
N GLU A 56 1.09 -6.56 18.73
CA GLU A 56 -0.14 -6.85 19.47
C GLU A 56 0.06 -6.68 20.98
N LEU A 57 -0.96 -6.16 21.65
CA LEU A 57 -1.10 -6.22 23.10
C LEU A 57 -2.19 -7.23 23.47
N ALA A 58 -1.88 -8.18 24.32
CA ALA A 58 -2.83 -9.20 24.76
C ALA A 58 -4.09 -8.59 25.39
N ALA A 59 -3.97 -7.45 26.07
CA ALA A 59 -5.07 -6.73 26.67
C ALA A 59 -6.10 -6.21 25.66
N ASP A 60 -5.69 -5.92 24.45
CA ASP A 60 -6.58 -5.40 23.40
C ASP A 60 -7.45 -6.49 22.76
N GLN A 61 -7.08 -7.77 22.89
CA GLN A 61 -7.74 -8.91 22.24
C GLN A 61 -7.97 -8.67 20.74
N HIS A 62 -7.05 -7.96 20.11
CA HIS A 62 -7.14 -7.50 18.73
C HIS A 62 -5.73 -7.30 18.15
N ALA A 63 -5.58 -7.50 16.84
CA ALA A 63 -4.39 -7.12 16.13
C ALA A 63 -4.02 -5.66 16.37
N ALA A 64 -2.74 -5.33 16.38
CA ALA A 64 -2.29 -3.95 16.46
C ALA A 64 -2.72 -3.18 15.21
N VAL A 65 -3.25 -1.98 15.37
CA VAL A 65 -3.77 -1.14 14.27
C VAL A 65 -3.13 0.22 14.30
N PHE A 66 -2.52 0.61 13.20
CA PHE A 66 -2.01 1.96 12.98
C PHE A 66 -2.79 2.63 11.83
N ASN A 67 -3.27 3.84 12.06
CA ASN A 67 -4.11 4.55 11.11
C ASN A 67 -3.36 5.71 10.47
N ILE A 68 -3.47 5.81 9.15
CA ILE A 68 -2.85 6.83 8.29
C ILE A 68 -3.96 7.45 7.47
N PRO A 69 -4.48 8.64 7.85
CA PRO A 69 -5.51 9.33 7.07
C PRO A 69 -4.87 9.95 5.83
N ASP A 70 -5.43 9.64 4.68
CA ASP A 70 -5.03 10.18 3.37
C ASP A 70 -6.17 9.97 2.35
N PRO A 71 -7.10 10.94 2.19
CA PRO A 71 -8.20 10.82 1.23
C PRO A 71 -7.69 10.84 -0.22
N HIS A 72 -7.95 9.76 -0.98
CA HIS A 72 -7.51 9.62 -2.37
C HIS A 72 -8.41 8.67 -3.18
N VAL A 73 -8.30 8.74 -4.50
CA VAL A 73 -8.86 7.75 -5.43
C VAL A 73 -7.77 6.84 -5.95
N ASN A 74 -6.71 7.40 -6.50
CA ASN A 74 -5.55 6.67 -6.98
C ASN A 74 -4.36 6.91 -6.06
N SER A 75 -3.46 5.93 -5.94
CA SER A 75 -2.26 6.11 -5.13
C SER A 75 -1.19 5.09 -5.44
N THR A 76 0.04 5.45 -5.13
CA THR A 76 1.16 4.52 -4.98
C THR A 76 1.71 4.65 -3.58
N LEU A 77 1.67 3.56 -2.82
CA LEU A 77 2.38 3.40 -1.55
C LEU A 77 3.67 2.65 -1.83
N LYS A 78 4.77 3.09 -1.21
CA LYS A 78 6.04 2.35 -1.11
C LYS A 78 6.48 2.32 0.33
N MET A 79 7.08 1.23 0.77
CA MET A 79 7.63 1.09 2.12
C MET A 79 8.62 -0.05 2.18
N LYS A 80 9.46 -0.05 3.21
CA LYS A 80 10.20 -1.22 3.66
C LYS A 80 9.53 -1.84 4.87
N VAL A 81 9.53 -3.16 4.94
CA VAL A 81 8.93 -3.92 6.04
C VAL A 81 9.86 -5.01 6.50
N ARG A 82 9.92 -5.27 7.81
CA ARG A 82 10.66 -6.36 8.41
C ARG A 82 9.79 -7.08 9.43
N LEU A 83 9.67 -8.40 9.26
CA LEU A 83 8.93 -9.26 10.17
C LEU A 83 9.86 -9.71 11.30
N ASP A 84 9.64 -9.19 12.51
CA ASP A 84 10.45 -9.48 13.70
C ASP A 84 9.66 -10.36 14.67
N GLY A 85 9.31 -11.58 14.25
CA GLY A 85 8.52 -12.55 15.03
C GLY A 85 7.02 -12.42 14.86
N ALA A 86 6.52 -11.51 14.03
CA ALA A 86 5.11 -11.41 13.69
C ALA A 86 4.62 -12.62 12.89
N LYS A 87 3.35 -12.98 13.05
CA LYS A 87 2.66 -13.94 12.18
C LYS A 87 2.46 -13.38 10.77
N GLY A 88 2.37 -12.05 10.66
CA GLY A 88 2.19 -11.29 9.45
C GLY A 88 1.57 -9.92 9.71
N PHE A 89 1.30 -9.20 8.64
CA PHE A 89 0.60 -7.93 8.72
C PHE A 89 -0.35 -7.76 7.52
N HIS A 90 -1.27 -6.81 7.65
CA HIS A 90 -2.13 -6.38 6.56
C HIS A 90 -1.89 -4.91 6.26
N LEU A 91 -1.69 -4.59 4.98
CA LEU A 91 -1.90 -3.26 4.47
C LEU A 91 -3.37 -3.17 4.05
N SER A 92 -4.17 -2.38 4.76
CA SER A 92 -5.59 -2.19 4.45
C SER A 92 -5.85 -0.80 3.90
N TYR A 93 -6.59 -0.73 2.81
CA TYR A 93 -7.13 0.50 2.25
C TYR A 93 -8.58 0.65 2.74
N ASN A 94 -8.89 1.80 3.33
CA ASN A 94 -10.19 2.05 3.90
C ASN A 94 -11.02 3.00 3.04
N HIS A 95 -12.34 2.92 3.16
CA HIS A 95 -13.29 3.88 2.63
C HIS A 95 -14.28 4.27 3.73
N ALA A 96 -15.20 5.20 3.44
CA ALA A 96 -16.13 5.75 4.44
C ALA A 96 -16.96 4.69 5.20
N LYS A 97 -17.12 3.48 4.63
CA LYS A 97 -17.91 2.40 5.23
C LYS A 97 -17.07 1.28 5.86
N GLY A 98 -15.76 1.44 5.96
CA GLY A 98 -14.83 0.46 6.55
C GLY A 98 -13.69 0.05 5.63
N HIS A 99 -13.26 -1.23 5.68
CA HIS A 99 -12.22 -1.73 4.80
C HIS A 99 -12.74 -1.88 3.38
N LEU A 100 -11.95 -1.47 2.38
CA LEU A 100 -12.25 -1.63 0.97
C LEU A 100 -11.55 -2.86 0.41
N PHE A 101 -10.24 -2.90 0.56
CA PHE A 101 -9.42 -4.05 0.18
C PHE A 101 -8.18 -4.12 1.07
N ARG A 102 -7.51 -5.26 1.05
CA ARG A 102 -6.29 -5.48 1.82
C ARG A 102 -5.27 -6.33 1.08
N VAL A 103 -4.01 -6.12 1.43
CA VAL A 103 -2.90 -7.01 1.13
C VAL A 103 -2.48 -7.65 2.44
N ALA A 104 -2.71 -8.95 2.59
CA ALA A 104 -2.27 -9.72 3.75
C ALA A 104 -0.94 -10.37 3.43
N ILE A 105 0.07 -10.19 4.27
CA ILE A 105 1.44 -10.66 4.07
C ILE A 105 1.87 -11.44 5.30
N THR A 106 2.32 -12.67 5.08
CA THR A 106 3.01 -13.53 6.05
C THR A 106 4.40 -13.85 5.53
N GLY A 107 5.22 -14.59 6.29
CA GLY A 107 6.53 -15.05 5.79
C GLY A 107 6.44 -15.95 4.55
N GLY A 108 5.32 -16.65 4.37
CA GLY A 108 5.12 -17.64 3.29
C GLY A 108 4.15 -17.24 2.18
N GLN A 109 3.37 -16.18 2.34
CA GLN A 109 2.32 -15.84 1.36
C GLN A 109 1.94 -14.36 1.39
N ALA A 110 1.64 -13.81 0.21
CA ALA A 110 0.87 -12.59 0.04
C ALA A 110 -0.51 -12.90 -0.55
N THR A 111 -1.55 -12.22 -0.07
CA THR A 111 -2.92 -12.34 -0.58
C THR A 111 -3.50 -10.95 -0.78
N LEU A 112 -3.96 -10.66 -1.98
CA LEU A 112 -4.70 -9.46 -2.34
C LEU A 112 -6.19 -9.79 -2.37
N SER A 113 -7.02 -9.09 -1.59
CA SER A 113 -8.46 -9.37 -1.50
C SER A 113 -9.30 -8.11 -1.32
N MET A 114 -10.48 -8.10 -1.94
CA MET A 114 -11.54 -7.16 -1.61
C MET A 114 -12.24 -7.57 -0.32
N ASP A 115 -12.54 -6.60 0.52
CA ASP A 115 -13.35 -6.84 1.72
C ASP A 115 -14.84 -6.79 1.40
N LYS A 116 -15.64 -7.56 2.15
CA LYS A 116 -17.09 -7.46 2.07
C LYS A 116 -17.58 -6.09 2.58
N ASP A 117 -18.53 -5.48 1.90
CA ASP A 117 -19.25 -4.33 2.44
C ASP A 117 -20.20 -4.83 3.55
N LYS A 118 -19.92 -4.46 4.80
CA LYS A 118 -20.72 -4.90 5.98
C LYS A 118 -22.16 -4.40 5.93
N LYS A 119 -22.45 -3.38 5.13
CA LYS A 119 -23.80 -2.81 4.97
C LYS A 119 -24.58 -3.44 3.81
N ASP A 120 -23.93 -4.24 2.99
CA ASP A 120 -24.56 -5.00 1.91
C ASP A 120 -24.49 -6.50 2.25
N PRO A 121 -25.62 -7.13 2.65
CA PRO A 121 -25.66 -8.56 2.99
C PRO A 121 -25.29 -9.47 1.81
N ALA A 122 -25.44 -9.02 0.56
CA ALA A 122 -25.06 -9.76 -0.64
C ALA A 122 -23.56 -9.68 -0.96
N SER A 123 -22.85 -8.70 -0.37
CA SER A 123 -21.42 -8.53 -0.56
C SER A 123 -20.63 -9.66 0.06
N LYS A 124 -19.63 -10.14 -0.67
CA LYS A 124 -18.70 -11.18 -0.21
C LYS A 124 -17.27 -10.65 -0.33
N ALA A 125 -16.39 -11.16 0.52
CA ALA A 125 -14.97 -10.97 0.31
C ALA A 125 -14.52 -11.76 -0.92
N GLU A 126 -13.64 -11.17 -1.72
CA GLU A 126 -13.13 -11.77 -2.96
C GLU A 126 -11.60 -11.74 -2.96
N THR A 127 -10.98 -12.89 -3.19
CA THR A 127 -9.53 -12.97 -3.40
C THR A 127 -9.24 -12.66 -4.86
N LEU A 128 -8.46 -11.58 -5.10
CA LEU A 128 -8.06 -11.16 -6.45
C LEU A 128 -6.78 -11.88 -6.90
N ALA A 129 -5.81 -12.04 -5.98
CA ALA A 129 -4.54 -12.70 -6.28
C ALA A 129 -3.91 -13.30 -5.02
N LYS A 130 -3.06 -14.33 -5.21
CA LYS A 130 -2.20 -14.93 -4.19
C LYS A 130 -0.85 -15.25 -4.78
N GLU A 131 0.22 -15.01 -3.99
CA GLU A 131 1.58 -15.38 -4.33
C GLU A 131 2.28 -16.03 -3.15
N THR A 132 3.12 -17.00 -3.44
CA THR A 132 4.00 -17.63 -2.45
C THR A 132 5.19 -16.70 -2.20
N LEU A 133 5.54 -16.53 -0.94
CA LEU A 133 6.68 -15.75 -0.50
C LEU A 133 7.69 -16.65 0.23
N ALA A 134 8.92 -16.17 0.33
CA ALA A 134 9.97 -16.77 1.15
C ALA A 134 10.68 -15.68 1.97
N LEU A 135 9.87 -14.87 2.70
CA LEU A 135 10.41 -13.80 3.53
C LEU A 135 11.13 -14.40 4.74
N LYS A 136 12.34 -13.91 5.00
CA LYS A 136 13.10 -14.31 6.16
C LYS A 136 12.84 -13.36 7.33
N PRO A 137 12.62 -13.89 8.54
CA PRO A 137 12.52 -13.07 9.73
C PRO A 137 13.77 -12.19 9.89
N GLY A 138 13.57 -10.92 10.25
CA GLY A 138 14.66 -9.97 10.47
C GLY A 138 15.26 -9.35 9.20
N GLU A 139 14.83 -9.75 7.99
CA GLU A 139 15.27 -9.11 6.74
C GLU A 139 14.25 -8.07 6.27
N TRP A 140 14.76 -6.94 5.77
CA TRP A 140 13.93 -5.91 5.15
C TRP A 140 13.49 -6.34 3.76
N VAL A 141 12.21 -6.14 3.45
CA VAL A 141 11.62 -6.33 2.13
C VAL A 141 10.96 -5.05 1.66
N GLU A 142 11.15 -4.71 0.39
CA GLU A 142 10.44 -3.60 -0.24
C GLU A 142 9.04 -4.03 -0.65
N ILE A 143 8.07 -3.17 -0.36
CA ILE A 143 6.67 -3.36 -0.74
C ILE A 143 6.20 -2.13 -1.48
N SER A 144 5.51 -2.34 -2.59
CA SER A 144 4.75 -1.28 -3.24
C SER A 144 3.32 -1.72 -3.52
N CYS A 145 2.39 -0.76 -3.48
CA CYS A 145 1.00 -0.99 -3.85
C CYS A 145 0.49 0.21 -4.65
N THR A 146 0.21 -0.01 -5.93
CA THR A 146 -0.32 1.01 -6.84
C THR A 146 -1.78 0.70 -7.15
N VAL A 147 -2.64 1.69 -6.96
CA VAL A 147 -4.06 1.64 -7.34
C VAL A 147 -4.32 2.71 -8.40
N GLU A 148 -4.84 2.29 -9.54
CA GLU A 148 -5.19 3.17 -10.65
C GLU A 148 -6.56 2.76 -11.24
N GLY A 149 -7.56 3.59 -11.01
CA GLY A 149 -8.94 3.29 -11.38
C GLY A 149 -9.42 1.97 -10.77
N THR A 150 -9.73 1.00 -11.60
CA THR A 150 -10.21 -0.33 -11.19
C THR A 150 -9.12 -1.38 -11.03
N LYS A 151 -7.84 -1.00 -11.16
CA LYS A 151 -6.69 -1.90 -11.12
C LYS A 151 -5.86 -1.69 -9.87
N VAL A 152 -5.27 -2.76 -9.37
CA VAL A 152 -4.29 -2.73 -8.29
C VAL A 152 -3.13 -3.64 -8.64
N LYS A 153 -1.92 -3.15 -8.38
CA LYS A 153 -0.66 -3.91 -8.49
C LYS A 153 0.11 -3.78 -7.19
N VAL A 154 0.54 -4.92 -6.68
CA VAL A 154 1.32 -5.02 -5.44
C VAL A 154 2.62 -5.75 -5.76
N SER A 155 3.75 -5.24 -5.29
CA SER A 155 4.99 -6.00 -5.23
C SER A 155 5.43 -6.22 -3.79
N VAL A 156 5.97 -7.40 -3.51
CA VAL A 156 6.55 -7.81 -2.22
C VAL A 156 7.88 -8.47 -2.55
N GLY A 157 8.98 -7.73 -2.46
CA GLY A 157 10.24 -8.16 -3.07
C GLY A 157 10.05 -8.46 -4.55
N ASP A 158 10.40 -9.68 -5.00
CA ASP A 158 10.27 -10.11 -6.38
C ASP A 158 8.84 -10.61 -6.75
N ALA A 159 7.99 -10.87 -5.76
CA ALA A 159 6.62 -11.34 -5.99
C ALA A 159 5.70 -10.20 -6.42
N VAL A 160 4.81 -10.45 -7.40
CA VAL A 160 3.87 -9.47 -7.94
C VAL A 160 2.46 -10.04 -7.93
N LEU A 161 1.54 -9.28 -7.32
CA LEU A 161 0.10 -9.55 -7.34
C LEU A 161 -0.60 -8.47 -8.15
N GLU A 162 -1.51 -8.86 -9.03
CA GLU A 162 -2.33 -7.93 -9.79
C GLU A 162 -3.80 -8.30 -9.66
N GLY A 163 -4.66 -7.30 -9.62
CA GLY A 163 -6.10 -7.50 -9.54
C GLY A 163 -6.89 -6.38 -10.19
N THR A 164 -8.12 -6.69 -10.55
CA THR A 164 -9.06 -5.71 -11.10
C THR A 164 -10.41 -5.88 -10.41
N HIS A 165 -10.97 -4.79 -9.92
CA HIS A 165 -12.31 -4.81 -9.32
C HIS A 165 -12.94 -3.41 -9.40
N PRO A 166 -14.25 -3.27 -9.76
CA PRO A 166 -14.90 -1.95 -9.91
C PRO A 166 -14.82 -1.07 -8.67
N ASN A 167 -14.88 -1.67 -7.48
CA ASN A 167 -14.82 -0.94 -6.22
C ASN A 167 -13.44 -0.31 -5.92
N LEU A 168 -12.36 -0.70 -6.61
CA LEU A 168 -11.05 -0.07 -6.45
C LEU A 168 -11.06 1.41 -6.87
N ALA A 169 -11.97 1.80 -7.77
CA ALA A 169 -12.17 3.19 -8.17
C ALA A 169 -12.87 4.07 -7.12
N LYS A 170 -13.37 3.48 -6.01
CA LYS A 170 -13.99 4.25 -4.92
C LYS A 170 -12.93 5.09 -4.20
N GLU A 171 -13.38 6.24 -3.68
CA GLU A 171 -12.56 7.06 -2.78
C GLU A 171 -12.16 6.27 -1.53
N LYS A 172 -10.87 6.35 -1.18
CA LYS A 172 -10.29 5.80 0.03
C LYS A 172 -10.11 6.92 1.04
N THR A 173 -10.27 6.61 2.31
CA THR A 173 -10.08 7.57 3.42
C THR A 173 -8.68 7.48 4.01
N GLY A 174 -7.88 6.53 3.56
CA GLY A 174 -6.51 6.30 4.01
C GLY A 174 -6.18 4.83 4.18
N TYR A 175 -5.08 4.59 4.89
CA TYR A 175 -4.47 3.28 5.05
C TYR A 175 -4.48 2.85 6.51
N ARG A 176 -4.37 1.54 6.73
CA ARG A 176 -4.06 0.96 8.03
C ARG A 176 -2.98 -0.09 7.89
N PHE A 177 -2.00 -0.02 8.78
CA PHE A 177 -1.12 -1.16 9.06
C PHE A 177 -1.75 -1.96 10.20
N VAL A 178 -1.93 -3.25 9.99
CA VAL A 178 -2.54 -4.16 10.97
C VAL A 178 -1.58 -5.30 11.22
N VAL A 179 -0.96 -5.34 12.39
CA VAL A 179 0.07 -6.32 12.77
C VAL A 179 -0.53 -7.42 13.61
N GLN A 180 -0.19 -8.68 13.28
CA GLN A 180 -0.60 -9.88 14.00
C GLN A 180 0.61 -10.52 14.69
N GLY A 181 0.52 -10.70 15.98
CA GLY A 181 1.57 -11.28 16.81
C GLY A 181 2.56 -10.24 17.32
N GLN A 182 3.87 -10.59 17.34
CA GLN A 182 4.86 -9.79 18.07
C GLN A 182 5.15 -8.47 17.36
N SER A 183 6.09 -8.43 16.44
CA SER A 183 6.42 -7.15 15.85
C SER A 183 6.66 -7.18 14.35
N VAL A 184 6.26 -6.08 13.72
CA VAL A 184 6.63 -5.69 12.37
C VAL A 184 7.22 -4.29 12.43
N ALA A 185 8.35 -4.10 11.79
CA ALA A 185 8.96 -2.79 11.59
C ALA A 185 8.64 -2.27 10.18
N PHE A 186 8.32 -0.98 10.09
CA PHE A 186 8.02 -0.25 8.87
C PHE A 186 8.98 0.93 8.74
N ASP A 187 9.53 1.14 7.54
CA ASP A 187 10.44 2.25 7.24
C ASP A 187 10.25 2.75 5.81
N GLU A 188 10.80 3.92 5.51
CA GLU A 188 10.75 4.58 4.20
C GLU A 188 9.32 4.62 3.62
N VAL A 189 8.32 4.88 4.48
CA VAL A 189 6.92 4.92 4.06
C VAL A 189 6.66 6.17 3.24
N ALA A 190 6.27 5.98 1.99
CA ALA A 190 6.02 7.07 1.05
C ALA A 190 4.71 6.85 0.28
N PHE A 191 3.91 7.92 0.17
CA PHE A 191 2.66 7.93 -0.59
C PHE A 191 2.74 8.98 -1.69
N VAL A 192 2.24 8.58 -2.86
CA VAL A 192 1.85 9.48 -3.94
C VAL A 192 0.36 9.28 -4.16
N SER A 193 -0.44 10.28 -3.80
CA SER A 193 -1.90 10.19 -3.88
C SER A 193 -2.42 11.11 -4.98
N GLY A 194 -3.37 10.58 -5.79
CA GLY A 194 -4.10 11.32 -6.82
C GLY A 194 -5.59 11.41 -6.47
N ARG A 195 -6.17 12.58 -6.67
CA ARG A 195 -7.62 12.82 -6.54
C ARG A 195 -8.33 12.55 -7.84
#